data_9568fca5dcd99172203f47a420a77de2
#
_entry.id   9568fca5dcd99172203f47a420a77de2
#
_cell.length_a   1.000
_cell.length_b   1.000
_cell.length_c   1.000
_cell.angle_alpha   90.00
_cell.angle_beta   90.00
_cell.angle_gamma   90.00
#
_symmetry.space_group_name_H-M   'P 1'
#
loop_
_entity.id
_entity.type
_entity.pdbx_description
1 polymer ?
#
loop_
_entity_poly.entity_id
_entity_poly.type
_entity_poly.pdbx_seq_one_letter_code
_entity_poly.pdbx_strand_id
1 'polypeptide(L)'
;MSDPGLPPGSAPTPQAPLGSDPEAYAPSVAGQLAFYQRAGGIITPLLTAVVAFLAGGLVVLSTGHNPLRTYKAIFEGAGLNWFFHFGNYHIDLPFTNHHIWFWWNTDTNLTAAYNLTQTLLTTTPLILTGLAVAFAFRCGLFNIGGQGQYLVGAIVGVYVGSRFTDMAHLPHVIFGLTAAALAGALWGSIAGFLKATVGAHEVITTIMLNWIAYWGGSYLFGRGGPLQNHANKAVPISDDVAPGAKLAAIWGNPHLQALHSGIFVALGALVVFYIVLN
;
A
#
# COMPACT_ATOMS: atom_id res chain seq x y z
N MET A 1 40.47 -86.41 3.01
CA MET A 1 40.11 -85.29 2.13
C MET A 1 40.45 -84.04 2.89
N SER A 2 41.54 -83.43 2.52
CA SER A 2 42.29 -82.36 3.22
C SER A 2 41.65 -81.00 2.92
N ASP A 3 41.45 -80.26 4.01
CA ASP A 3 41.01 -78.87 4.00
C ASP A 3 42.24 -77.96 3.71
N PRO A 4 42.25 -77.07 2.72
CA PRO A 4 43.38 -76.22 2.49
C PRO A 4 43.24 -74.95 3.35
N GLY A 5 44.26 -74.75 4.21
CA GLY A 5 44.42 -73.71 5.20
C GLY A 5 44.37 -72.30 4.66
N LEU A 6 43.76 -71.42 5.50
CA LEU A 6 43.85 -69.97 5.43
C LEU A 6 45.31 -69.51 5.73
N PRO A 7 45.79 -68.45 5.03
CA PRO A 7 47.10 -67.88 5.33
C PRO A 7 47.12 -67.09 6.63
N PRO A 8 48.18 -67.09 7.42
CA PRO A 8 48.28 -66.45 8.70
C PRO A 8 48.48 -64.91 8.54
N GLY A 9 47.68 -64.17 9.28
CA GLY A 9 48.05 -62.89 9.83
C GLY A 9 48.26 -61.72 8.86
N SER A 10 47.21 -61.09 8.49
CA SER A 10 47.22 -59.66 8.20
C SER A 10 46.96 -58.89 9.50
N ALA A 11 47.94 -58.22 10.03
CA ALA A 11 47.76 -57.30 11.15
C ALA A 11 46.71 -56.21 10.80
N PRO A 12 45.87 -55.80 11.71
CA PRO A 12 44.94 -54.74 11.44
C PRO A 12 45.66 -53.44 11.14
N THR A 13 45.45 -52.88 9.97
CA THR A 13 45.91 -51.56 9.61
C THR A 13 45.44 -50.53 10.66
N PRO A 14 46.31 -49.67 11.17
CA PRO A 14 45.89 -48.63 12.10
C PRO A 14 44.84 -47.78 11.42
N GLN A 15 43.64 -47.75 12.01
CA GLN A 15 42.61 -46.78 11.62
C GLN A 15 43.16 -45.38 11.94
N ALA A 16 43.25 -44.55 10.90
CA ALA A 16 43.55 -43.13 11.08
C ALA A 16 42.51 -42.48 12.03
N PRO A 17 42.91 -41.54 12.89
CA PRO A 17 42.02 -40.90 13.83
C PRO A 17 40.91 -40.20 13.07
N LEU A 18 39.66 -40.57 13.41
CA LEU A 18 38.43 -39.86 13.03
C LEU A 18 38.58 -38.41 13.52
N GLY A 19 38.85 -37.46 12.60
CA GLY A 19 38.79 -36.06 13.01
C GLY A 19 39.71 -35.09 12.32
N SER A 20 39.90 -35.19 11.00
CA SER A 20 40.49 -34.07 10.27
C SER A 20 40.12 -34.08 8.78
N ASP A 21 38.84 -34.18 8.47
CA ASP A 21 38.38 -33.81 7.14
C ASP A 21 38.22 -32.29 7.10
N PRO A 22 39.13 -31.56 6.42
CA PRO A 22 38.98 -30.10 6.24
C PRO A 22 37.72 -29.72 5.46
N GLU A 23 37.09 -30.68 4.80
CA GLU A 23 35.83 -30.50 4.07
C GLU A 23 34.59 -30.44 4.98
N ALA A 24 34.68 -30.87 6.25
CA ALA A 24 33.54 -30.85 7.18
C ALA A 24 33.13 -29.44 7.59
N TYR A 25 33.96 -28.42 7.35
CA TYR A 25 33.64 -27.01 7.68
C TYR A 25 33.34 -26.13 6.46
N ALA A 26 33.45 -26.64 5.25
CA ALA A 26 33.02 -25.90 4.08
C ALA A 26 31.47 -25.96 4.01
N PRO A 27 30.77 -24.81 4.05
CA PRO A 27 29.32 -24.81 3.91
C PRO A 27 28.99 -25.52 2.60
N SER A 28 28.09 -26.50 2.66
CA SER A 28 27.66 -27.26 1.48
C SER A 28 27.22 -26.30 0.36
N VAL A 29 27.52 -26.64 -0.90
CA VAL A 29 27.13 -25.81 -2.06
C VAL A 29 25.62 -25.46 -2.00
N ALA A 30 24.80 -26.38 -1.50
CA ALA A 30 23.40 -26.16 -1.24
C ALA A 30 23.14 -25.09 -0.16
N GLY A 31 23.95 -25.08 0.92
CA GLY A 31 23.87 -24.05 1.97
C GLY A 31 24.32 -22.68 1.48
N GLN A 32 25.35 -22.61 0.64
CA GLN A 32 25.78 -21.37 0.00
C GLN A 32 24.70 -20.85 -0.98
N LEU A 33 24.15 -21.69 -1.81
CA LEU A 33 23.06 -21.33 -2.73
C LEU A 33 21.81 -20.86 -1.97
N ALA A 34 21.42 -21.53 -0.89
CA ALA A 34 20.29 -21.11 -0.05
C ALA A 34 20.55 -19.75 0.63
N PHE A 35 21.80 -19.49 1.06
CA PHE A 35 22.20 -18.20 1.61
C PHE A 35 22.14 -17.11 0.54
N TYR A 36 22.67 -17.34 -0.68
CA TYR A 36 22.60 -16.38 -1.79
C TYR A 36 21.15 -16.12 -2.24
N GLN A 37 20.28 -17.12 -2.26
CA GLN A 37 18.87 -16.95 -2.56
C GLN A 37 18.15 -16.13 -1.48
N ARG A 38 18.43 -16.38 -0.20
CA ARG A 38 17.85 -15.58 0.91
C ARG A 38 18.42 -14.17 0.97
N ALA A 39 19.73 -14.02 0.80
CA ALA A 39 20.37 -12.71 0.74
C ALA A 39 19.93 -11.92 -0.48
N GLY A 40 19.77 -12.54 -1.64
CA GLY A 40 19.24 -11.93 -2.86
C GLY A 40 17.83 -11.39 -2.69
N GLY A 41 16.99 -12.06 -1.87
CA GLY A 41 15.64 -11.60 -1.54
C GLY A 41 15.58 -10.24 -0.85
N ILE A 42 16.63 -9.83 -0.13
CA ILE A 42 16.70 -8.54 0.57
C ILE A 42 17.68 -7.58 -0.13
N ILE A 43 18.84 -8.08 -0.53
CA ILE A 43 19.90 -7.26 -1.13
C ILE A 43 19.46 -6.69 -2.48
N THR A 44 18.81 -7.49 -3.31
CA THR A 44 18.38 -7.03 -4.64
C THR A 44 17.40 -5.85 -4.58
N PRO A 45 16.31 -5.88 -3.78
CA PRO A 45 15.42 -4.71 -3.63
C PRO A 45 16.13 -3.49 -3.07
N LEU A 46 17.04 -3.65 -2.09
CA LEU A 46 17.82 -2.55 -1.53
C LEU A 46 18.74 -1.93 -2.56
N LEU A 47 19.48 -2.75 -3.31
CA LEU A 47 20.36 -2.28 -4.37
C LEU A 47 19.58 -1.56 -5.46
N THR A 48 18.43 -2.12 -5.87
CA THR A 48 17.53 -1.50 -6.85
C THR A 48 17.02 -0.14 -6.35
N ALA A 49 16.64 -0.04 -5.08
CA ALA A 49 16.21 1.22 -4.48
C ALA A 49 17.34 2.27 -4.51
N VAL A 50 18.56 1.88 -4.10
CA VAL A 50 19.72 2.78 -4.14
C VAL A 50 20.01 3.26 -5.56
N VAL A 51 20.02 2.35 -6.54
CA VAL A 51 20.22 2.69 -7.97
C VAL A 51 19.11 3.64 -8.45
N ALA A 52 17.85 3.39 -8.08
CA ALA A 52 16.74 4.25 -8.45
C ALA A 52 16.87 5.66 -7.84
N PHE A 53 17.29 5.77 -6.57
CA PHE A 53 17.57 7.07 -5.95
C PHE A 53 18.74 7.80 -6.62
N LEU A 54 19.82 7.10 -6.97
CA LEU A 54 20.95 7.70 -7.68
C LEU A 54 20.53 8.19 -9.08
N ALA A 55 19.81 7.36 -9.83
CA ALA A 55 19.28 7.74 -11.14
C ALA A 55 18.34 8.93 -11.06
N GLY A 56 17.39 8.94 -10.10
CA GLY A 56 16.51 10.07 -9.83
C GLY A 56 17.30 11.33 -9.47
N GLY A 57 18.33 11.20 -8.64
CA GLY A 57 19.25 12.31 -8.28
C GLY A 57 19.97 12.90 -9.50
N LEU A 58 20.43 12.06 -10.42
CA LEU A 58 21.06 12.50 -11.68
C LEU A 58 20.07 13.27 -12.57
N VAL A 59 18.82 12.82 -12.65
CA VAL A 59 17.76 13.54 -13.37
C VAL A 59 17.54 14.92 -12.73
N VAL A 60 17.41 14.99 -11.41
CA VAL A 60 17.27 16.28 -10.68
C VAL A 60 18.45 17.20 -10.94
N LEU A 61 19.68 16.69 -10.93
CA LEU A 61 20.88 17.47 -11.29
C LEU A 61 20.82 17.99 -12.72
N SER A 62 20.36 17.19 -13.66
CA SER A 62 20.24 17.61 -15.07
C SER A 62 19.23 18.73 -15.29
N THR A 63 18.25 18.88 -14.37
CA THR A 63 17.29 20.01 -14.36
C THR A 63 17.80 21.24 -13.60
N GLY A 64 19.05 21.24 -13.15
CA GLY A 64 19.66 22.35 -12.43
C GLY A 64 19.28 22.46 -10.94
N HIS A 65 18.63 21.44 -10.40
CA HIS A 65 18.22 21.41 -8.99
C HIS A 65 19.14 20.55 -8.14
N ASN A 66 19.18 20.84 -6.83
CA ASN A 66 19.99 20.07 -5.88
C ASN A 66 19.23 18.79 -5.44
N PRO A 67 19.72 17.57 -5.73
CA PRO A 67 19.06 16.32 -5.36
C PRO A 67 18.81 16.17 -3.87
N LEU A 68 19.78 16.57 -3.03
CA LEU A 68 19.64 16.44 -1.58
C LEU A 68 18.50 17.31 -1.03
N ARG A 69 18.35 18.54 -1.56
CA ARG A 69 17.21 19.40 -1.20
C ARG A 69 15.90 18.83 -1.68
N THR A 70 15.88 18.25 -2.89
CA THR A 70 14.68 17.60 -3.45
C THR A 70 14.28 16.39 -2.62
N TYR A 71 15.23 15.52 -2.26
CA TYR A 71 14.93 14.35 -1.42
C TYR A 71 14.49 14.75 -0.02
N LYS A 72 15.11 15.79 0.57
CA LYS A 72 14.65 16.36 1.83
C LYS A 72 13.20 16.85 1.72
N ALA A 73 12.85 17.58 0.67
CA ALA A 73 11.49 18.08 0.46
C ALA A 73 10.47 16.93 0.28
N ILE A 74 10.84 15.85 -0.42
CA ILE A 74 10.00 14.64 -0.54
C ILE A 74 9.78 13.98 0.83
N PHE A 75 10.84 13.84 1.61
CA PHE A 75 10.78 13.26 2.95
C PHE A 75 9.90 14.07 3.90
N GLU A 76 10.06 15.41 3.90
CA GLU A 76 9.25 16.34 4.68
C GLU A 76 7.81 16.40 4.17
N GLY A 77 7.62 16.41 2.85
CA GLY A 77 6.30 16.40 2.21
C GLY A 77 5.51 15.12 2.47
N ALA A 78 6.17 13.98 2.67
CA ALA A 78 5.55 12.74 3.10
C ALA A 78 5.23 12.69 4.61
N GLY A 79 5.68 13.68 5.39
CA GLY A 79 5.51 13.75 6.84
C GLY A 79 6.42 12.80 7.63
N LEU A 80 7.43 12.20 6.98
CA LEU A 80 8.38 11.29 7.62
C LEU A 80 9.26 12.00 8.64
N ASN A 81 9.42 13.31 8.53
CA ASN A 81 10.06 14.16 9.53
C ASN A 81 9.29 14.23 10.87
N TRP A 82 8.07 13.68 10.95
CA TRP A 82 7.40 13.41 12.21
C TRP A 82 8.15 12.38 13.07
N PHE A 83 8.68 11.34 12.43
CA PHE A 83 9.42 10.27 13.11
C PHE A 83 10.91 10.54 13.18
N PHE A 84 11.46 11.22 12.19
CA PHE A 84 12.89 11.41 12.02
C PHE A 84 13.21 12.86 11.71
N HIS A 85 14.20 13.42 12.42
CA HIS A 85 14.72 14.73 12.19
C HIS A 85 16.13 14.63 11.61
N PHE A 86 16.34 15.16 10.40
CA PHE A 86 17.65 15.17 9.71
C PHE A 86 18.11 16.58 9.41
N GLY A 87 19.42 16.81 9.36
CA GLY A 87 20.01 18.06 8.89
C GLY A 87 20.76 18.81 9.98
N ASN A 88 20.51 20.11 10.17
CA ASN A 88 20.96 20.77 11.40
C ASN A 88 20.37 20.06 12.62
N TYR A 89 19.83 18.97 12.36
CA TYR A 89 19.05 18.09 13.13
C TYR A 89 19.93 16.94 13.60
N HIS A 90 19.95 16.69 14.88
CA HIS A 90 20.50 15.46 15.43
C HIS A 90 19.54 14.32 15.09
N ILE A 91 20.07 13.10 14.95
CA ILE A 91 19.22 11.91 15.01
C ILE A 91 18.89 11.73 16.48
N ASP A 92 17.69 12.13 16.86
CA ASP A 92 17.21 11.93 18.21
C ASP A 92 16.90 10.43 18.38
N LEU A 93 17.75 9.72 19.11
CA LEU A 93 17.53 8.32 19.43
C LEU A 93 16.49 8.20 20.53
N PRO A 94 15.59 7.19 20.48
CA PRO A 94 14.44 7.06 21.39
C PRO A 94 14.80 6.88 22.88
N PHE A 95 16.06 6.86 23.25
CA PHE A 95 16.55 6.70 24.63
C PHE A 95 17.39 7.86 25.16
N THR A 96 17.48 8.96 24.41
CA THR A 96 18.15 10.17 24.87
C THR A 96 17.11 11.19 25.36
N ASN A 97 17.49 12.10 26.27
CA ASN A 97 16.60 13.11 26.89
C ASN A 97 15.99 14.13 25.90
N HIS A 98 16.07 13.87 24.61
CA HIS A 98 15.41 14.67 23.60
C HIS A 98 14.04 14.10 23.33
N HIS A 99 13.02 14.87 23.66
CA HIS A 99 11.61 14.50 23.63
C HIS A 99 11.09 14.40 22.19
N ILE A 100 11.17 13.24 21.56
CA ILE A 100 10.68 12.99 20.21
C ILE A 100 9.14 12.83 20.17
N TRP A 101 8.51 12.47 21.26
CA TRP A 101 7.23 11.77 21.20
C TRP A 101 5.97 12.60 21.30
N PHE A 102 5.93 13.90 21.64
CA PHE A 102 4.64 14.59 21.84
C PHE A 102 4.72 16.14 21.89
N TRP A 103 5.57 16.77 21.13
CA TRP A 103 5.60 18.25 21.10
C TRP A 103 4.80 18.79 19.92
N TRP A 104 3.51 18.93 20.12
CA TRP A 104 2.54 19.51 19.17
C TRP A 104 2.62 21.03 19.07
N ASN A 105 3.53 21.69 19.76
CA ASN A 105 3.54 23.13 19.95
C ASN A 105 4.52 23.90 19.07
N THR A 106 5.22 23.28 18.13
CA THR A 106 6.05 24.00 17.17
C THR A 106 5.47 23.89 15.77
N ASP A 107 5.49 24.98 15.00
CA ASP A 107 4.94 25.04 13.64
C ASP A 107 5.51 23.93 12.73
N THR A 108 6.77 23.57 12.93
CA THR A 108 7.43 22.50 12.18
C THR A 108 6.81 21.12 12.47
N ASN A 109 6.47 20.84 13.73
CA ASN A 109 5.85 19.57 14.12
C ASN A 109 4.40 19.50 13.64
N LEU A 110 3.67 20.62 13.64
CA LEU A 110 2.32 20.69 13.08
C LEU A 110 2.32 20.43 11.57
N THR A 111 3.27 21.01 10.85
CA THR A 111 3.42 20.78 9.41
C THR A 111 3.79 19.33 9.11
N ALA A 112 4.69 18.73 9.88
CA ALA A 112 5.05 17.31 9.74
C ALA A 112 3.84 16.38 10.03
N ALA A 113 3.10 16.66 11.09
CA ALA A 113 1.88 15.93 11.44
C ALA A 113 0.80 16.07 10.36
N TYR A 114 0.62 17.26 9.80
CA TYR A 114 -0.30 17.50 8.69
C TYR A 114 0.10 16.68 7.45
N ASN A 115 1.35 16.74 7.04
CA ASN A 115 1.87 16.01 5.88
C ASN A 115 1.72 14.50 6.07
N LEU A 116 2.04 13.97 7.26
CA LEU A 116 1.85 12.57 7.60
C LEU A 116 0.38 12.17 7.52
N THR A 117 -0.51 13.00 8.06
CA THR A 117 -1.96 12.77 8.00
C THR A 117 -2.45 12.71 6.55
N GLN A 118 -2.00 13.61 5.68
CA GLN A 118 -2.32 13.60 4.25
C GLN A 118 -1.83 12.33 3.57
N THR A 119 -0.61 11.91 3.88
CA THR A 119 -0.04 10.66 3.36
C THR A 119 -0.89 9.45 3.77
N LEU A 120 -1.30 9.37 5.04
CA LEU A 120 -2.16 8.27 5.53
C LEU A 120 -3.57 8.32 4.95
N LEU A 121 -4.14 9.51 4.75
CA LEU A 121 -5.43 9.68 4.09
C LEU A 121 -5.41 9.15 2.65
N THR A 122 -4.38 9.50 1.88
CA THR A 122 -4.24 9.02 0.51
C THR A 122 -3.85 7.54 0.43
N THR A 123 -3.19 7.01 1.44
CA THR A 123 -2.82 5.59 1.54
C THR A 123 -4.06 4.69 1.70
N THR A 124 -5.11 5.16 2.37
CA THR A 124 -6.33 4.37 2.59
C THR A 124 -6.98 3.83 1.30
N PRO A 125 -7.32 4.67 0.31
CA PRO A 125 -7.86 4.17 -0.96
C PRO A 125 -6.83 3.35 -1.76
N LEU A 126 -5.53 3.65 -1.64
CA LEU A 126 -4.48 2.88 -2.32
C LEU A 126 -4.38 1.46 -1.78
N ILE A 127 -4.52 1.25 -0.47
CA ILE A 127 -4.58 -0.10 0.11
C ILE A 127 -5.77 -0.87 -0.46
N LEU A 128 -6.97 -0.28 -0.46
CA LEU A 128 -8.18 -0.96 -0.92
C LEU A 128 -8.13 -1.29 -2.42
N THR A 129 -7.68 -0.35 -3.25
CA THR A 129 -7.53 -0.59 -4.70
C THR A 129 -6.42 -1.59 -4.99
N GLY A 130 -5.30 -1.53 -4.26
CA GLY A 130 -4.22 -2.51 -4.36
C GLY A 130 -4.68 -3.93 -4.00
N LEU A 131 -5.48 -4.09 -2.94
CA LEU A 131 -6.10 -5.37 -2.58
C LEU A 131 -7.04 -5.90 -3.67
N ALA A 132 -7.85 -5.02 -4.28
CA ALA A 132 -8.75 -5.40 -5.38
C ALA A 132 -7.96 -5.92 -6.60
N VAL A 133 -6.83 -5.28 -6.93
CA VAL A 133 -5.93 -5.74 -8.00
C VAL A 133 -5.24 -7.05 -7.62
N ALA A 134 -4.72 -7.16 -6.40
CA ALA A 134 -4.05 -8.38 -5.93
C ALA A 134 -5.00 -9.59 -5.91
N PHE A 135 -6.26 -9.39 -5.51
CA PHE A 135 -7.28 -10.43 -5.54
C PHE A 135 -7.56 -10.91 -6.97
N ALA A 136 -7.75 -9.98 -7.90
CA ALA A 136 -7.98 -10.31 -9.31
C ALA A 136 -6.81 -11.12 -9.89
N PHE A 137 -5.57 -10.76 -9.57
CA PHE A 137 -4.39 -11.53 -10.02
C PHE A 137 -4.36 -12.96 -9.45
N ARG A 138 -4.76 -13.15 -8.21
CA ARG A 138 -4.88 -14.49 -7.62
C ARG A 138 -5.96 -15.32 -8.31
N CYS A 139 -7.00 -14.70 -8.86
CA CYS A 139 -8.05 -15.35 -9.66
C CYS A 139 -7.67 -15.52 -11.14
N GLY A 140 -6.43 -15.20 -11.54
CA GLY A 140 -5.98 -15.28 -12.95
C GLY A 140 -6.56 -14.20 -13.86
N LEU A 141 -7.09 -13.12 -13.29
CA LEU A 141 -7.64 -11.97 -14.01
C LEU A 141 -6.73 -10.75 -13.87
N PHE A 142 -6.61 -9.97 -14.94
CA PHE A 142 -5.82 -8.75 -14.92
C PHE A 142 -6.75 -7.54 -14.75
N ASN A 143 -6.83 -6.99 -13.52
CA ASN A 143 -7.71 -5.87 -13.19
C ASN A 143 -6.93 -4.54 -13.11
N ILE A 144 -7.00 -3.72 -14.15
CA ILE A 144 -6.51 -2.32 -14.13
C ILE A 144 -7.67 -1.36 -13.76
N GLY A 145 -8.88 -1.89 -13.55
CA GLY A 145 -10.11 -1.14 -13.31
C GLY A 145 -10.30 -0.57 -11.91
N GLY A 146 -9.34 -0.73 -11.00
CA GLY A 146 -9.46 -0.29 -9.62
C GLY A 146 -9.81 1.18 -9.48
N GLN A 147 -9.31 2.06 -10.36
CA GLN A 147 -9.64 3.48 -10.36
C GLN A 147 -11.12 3.74 -10.65
N GLY A 148 -11.69 3.08 -11.68
CA GLY A 148 -13.11 3.23 -12.02
C GLY A 148 -14.02 2.68 -10.94
N GLN A 149 -13.67 1.53 -10.37
CA GLN A 149 -14.39 0.92 -9.24
C GLN A 149 -14.42 1.86 -8.03
N TYR A 150 -13.27 2.46 -7.68
CA TYR A 150 -13.17 3.45 -6.63
C TYR A 150 -14.02 4.70 -6.92
N LEU A 151 -13.93 5.26 -8.13
CA LEU A 151 -14.71 6.44 -8.52
C LEU A 151 -16.22 6.21 -8.43
N VAL A 152 -16.71 5.09 -8.98
CA VAL A 152 -18.14 4.76 -8.92
C VAL A 152 -18.60 4.52 -7.48
N GLY A 153 -17.79 3.81 -6.69
CA GLY A 153 -18.04 3.67 -5.26
C GLY A 153 -18.10 5.01 -4.52
N ALA A 154 -17.17 5.92 -4.82
CA ALA A 154 -17.12 7.26 -4.23
C ALA A 154 -18.35 8.10 -4.64
N ILE A 155 -18.79 8.06 -5.90
CA ILE A 155 -19.99 8.75 -6.39
C ILE A 155 -21.23 8.30 -5.59
N VAL A 156 -21.43 6.99 -5.47
CA VAL A 156 -22.58 6.44 -4.73
C VAL A 156 -22.46 6.71 -3.23
N GLY A 157 -21.28 6.59 -2.66
CA GLY A 157 -21.02 6.90 -1.25
C GLY A 157 -21.34 8.36 -0.90
N VAL A 158 -20.90 9.31 -1.74
CA VAL A 158 -21.21 10.73 -1.59
C VAL A 158 -22.71 10.99 -1.77
N TYR A 159 -23.34 10.38 -2.77
CA TYR A 159 -24.80 10.52 -2.98
C TYR A 159 -25.59 10.03 -1.78
N VAL A 160 -25.30 8.85 -1.26
CA VAL A 160 -25.96 8.33 -0.04
C VAL A 160 -25.65 9.21 1.16
N GLY A 161 -24.39 9.61 1.33
CA GLY A 161 -23.94 10.42 2.45
C GLY A 161 -24.55 11.84 2.47
N SER A 162 -24.89 12.41 1.32
CA SER A 162 -25.49 13.74 1.24
C SER A 162 -27.02 13.73 1.27
N ARG A 163 -27.67 12.60 0.87
CA ARG A 163 -29.12 12.57 0.68
C ARG A 163 -29.90 12.22 1.95
N PHE A 164 -29.38 11.36 2.80
CA PHE A 164 -30.08 10.85 3.98
C PHE A 164 -29.66 11.61 5.26
N THR A 165 -30.05 12.89 5.37
CA THR A 165 -29.57 13.80 6.43
C THR A 165 -30.06 13.44 7.82
N ASP A 166 -31.21 12.76 7.97
CA ASP A 166 -31.85 12.47 9.25
C ASP A 166 -31.48 11.09 9.83
N MET A 167 -30.55 10.39 9.18
CA MET A 167 -30.14 9.06 9.63
C MET A 167 -29.12 9.16 10.79
N ALA A 168 -29.28 8.29 11.79
CA ALA A 168 -28.31 8.16 12.89
C ALA A 168 -26.91 7.79 12.37
N HIS A 169 -25.88 8.23 13.08
CA HIS A 169 -24.49 8.16 12.62
C HIS A 169 -24.05 6.74 12.20
N LEU A 170 -24.18 5.74 13.06
CA LEU A 170 -23.68 4.38 12.76
C LEU A 170 -24.42 3.72 11.58
N PRO A 171 -25.76 3.70 11.52
CA PRO A 171 -26.48 3.21 10.35
C PRO A 171 -26.13 3.95 9.06
N HIS A 172 -25.94 5.28 9.12
CA HIS A 172 -25.61 6.07 7.95
C HIS A 172 -24.23 5.73 7.37
N VAL A 173 -23.22 5.62 8.24
CA VAL A 173 -21.86 5.19 7.85
C VAL A 173 -21.90 3.79 7.25
N ILE A 174 -22.56 2.83 7.89
CA ILE A 174 -22.66 1.44 7.39
C ILE A 174 -23.37 1.42 6.03
N PHE A 175 -24.48 2.12 5.90
CA PHE A 175 -25.23 2.19 4.64
C PHE A 175 -24.40 2.82 3.52
N GLY A 176 -23.73 3.95 3.79
CA GLY A 176 -22.88 4.62 2.82
C GLY A 176 -21.71 3.73 2.36
N LEU A 177 -21.00 3.09 3.29
CA LEU A 177 -19.89 2.18 2.97
C LEU A 177 -20.36 0.95 2.20
N THR A 178 -21.48 0.34 2.60
CA THR A 178 -22.04 -0.84 1.92
C THR A 178 -22.49 -0.48 0.51
N ALA A 179 -23.20 0.64 0.34
CA ALA A 179 -23.65 1.13 -0.96
C ALA A 179 -22.45 1.42 -1.88
N ALA A 180 -21.42 2.08 -1.36
CA ALA A 180 -20.20 2.35 -2.11
C ALA A 180 -19.47 1.05 -2.53
N ALA A 181 -19.35 0.08 -1.62
CA ALA A 181 -18.72 -1.20 -1.90
C ALA A 181 -19.49 -2.00 -2.96
N LEU A 182 -20.81 -2.05 -2.85
CA LEU A 182 -21.68 -2.71 -3.85
C LEU A 182 -21.59 -2.02 -5.22
N ALA A 183 -21.60 -0.71 -5.27
CA ALA A 183 -21.46 0.04 -6.52
C ALA A 183 -20.12 -0.22 -7.20
N GLY A 184 -19.02 -0.21 -6.44
CA GLY A 184 -17.68 -0.56 -6.95
C GLY A 184 -17.60 -2.02 -7.42
N ALA A 185 -18.21 -2.95 -6.68
CA ALA A 185 -18.26 -4.37 -7.05
C ALA A 185 -19.08 -4.60 -8.33
N LEU A 186 -20.26 -3.98 -8.44
CA LEU A 186 -21.08 -4.04 -9.66
C LEU A 186 -20.35 -3.45 -10.85
N TRP A 187 -19.63 -2.34 -10.68
CA TRP A 187 -18.82 -1.76 -11.74
C TRP A 187 -17.70 -2.70 -12.19
N GLY A 188 -17.00 -3.31 -11.26
CA GLY A 188 -15.96 -4.29 -11.56
C GLY A 188 -16.51 -5.56 -12.22
N SER A 189 -17.71 -5.99 -11.86
CA SER A 189 -18.35 -7.19 -12.42
C SER A 189 -18.63 -7.07 -13.92
N ILE A 190 -18.77 -5.86 -14.47
CA ILE A 190 -18.96 -5.64 -15.92
C ILE A 190 -17.79 -6.24 -16.70
N ALA A 191 -16.55 -5.95 -16.32
CA ALA A 191 -15.38 -6.51 -16.98
C ALA A 191 -15.32 -8.03 -16.87
N GLY A 192 -15.61 -8.58 -15.68
CA GLY A 192 -15.65 -10.01 -15.46
C GLY A 192 -16.74 -10.71 -16.29
N PHE A 193 -17.93 -10.12 -16.35
CA PHE A 193 -19.04 -10.63 -17.17
C PHE A 193 -18.70 -10.63 -18.67
N LEU A 194 -18.14 -9.54 -19.19
CA LEU A 194 -17.73 -9.45 -20.59
C LEU A 194 -16.62 -10.46 -20.92
N LYS A 195 -15.70 -10.69 -19.98
CA LYS A 195 -14.67 -11.74 -20.14
C LYS A 195 -15.29 -13.13 -20.22
N ALA A 196 -16.23 -13.44 -19.35
CA ALA A 196 -16.83 -14.75 -19.25
C ALA A 196 -17.78 -15.08 -20.41
N THR A 197 -18.52 -14.08 -20.92
CA THR A 197 -19.57 -14.31 -21.93
C THR A 197 -19.08 -14.14 -23.38
N VAL A 198 -18.30 -13.09 -23.64
CA VAL A 198 -17.85 -12.75 -25.00
C VAL A 198 -16.34 -12.88 -25.19
N GLY A 199 -15.60 -13.29 -24.17
CA GLY A 199 -14.16 -13.43 -24.24
C GLY A 199 -13.40 -12.10 -24.36
N ALA A 200 -14.04 -10.97 -23.98
CA ALA A 200 -13.42 -9.65 -24.08
C ALA A 200 -12.10 -9.57 -23.28
N HIS A 201 -11.13 -8.81 -23.82
CA HIS A 201 -9.84 -8.67 -23.16
C HIS A 201 -9.99 -7.76 -21.92
N GLU A 202 -9.79 -8.35 -20.72
CA GLU A 202 -10.04 -7.70 -19.42
C GLU A 202 -9.24 -6.40 -19.23
N VAL A 203 -8.01 -6.32 -19.74
CA VAL A 203 -7.17 -5.11 -19.64
C VAL A 203 -7.82 -3.95 -20.36
N ILE A 204 -8.25 -4.17 -21.61
CA ILE A 204 -8.87 -3.13 -22.43
C ILE A 204 -10.19 -2.70 -21.82
N THR A 205 -11.03 -3.66 -21.42
CA THR A 205 -12.34 -3.39 -20.82
C THR A 205 -12.20 -2.59 -19.52
N THR A 206 -11.29 -2.97 -18.65
CA THR A 206 -11.10 -2.27 -17.36
C THR A 206 -10.54 -0.86 -17.52
N ILE A 207 -9.64 -0.63 -18.50
CA ILE A 207 -9.16 0.73 -18.81
C ILE A 207 -10.30 1.59 -19.36
N MET A 208 -11.11 1.05 -20.29
CA MET A 208 -12.27 1.78 -20.83
C MET A 208 -13.28 2.13 -19.74
N LEU A 209 -13.56 1.20 -18.82
CA LEU A 209 -14.44 1.44 -17.69
C LEU A 209 -13.90 2.54 -16.75
N ASN A 210 -12.59 2.66 -16.56
CA ASN A 210 -12.02 3.78 -15.80
C ASN A 210 -12.35 5.13 -16.43
N TRP A 211 -12.22 5.25 -17.76
CA TRP A 211 -12.55 6.48 -18.48
C TRP A 211 -14.05 6.78 -18.45
N ILE A 212 -14.90 5.76 -18.56
CA ILE A 212 -16.36 5.94 -18.47
C ILE A 212 -16.73 6.43 -17.05
N ALA A 213 -16.14 5.86 -16.01
CA ALA A 213 -16.36 6.30 -14.63
C ALA A 213 -15.88 7.75 -14.41
N TYR A 214 -14.71 8.10 -14.94
CA TYR A 214 -14.14 9.44 -14.82
C TYR A 214 -15.03 10.50 -15.50
N TRP A 215 -15.39 10.28 -16.75
CA TRP A 215 -16.24 11.23 -17.49
C TRP A 215 -17.67 11.23 -16.99
N GLY A 216 -18.20 10.07 -16.57
CA GLY A 216 -19.49 9.97 -15.92
C GLY A 216 -19.55 10.78 -14.62
N GLY A 217 -18.53 10.66 -13.76
CA GLY A 217 -18.41 11.45 -12.54
C GLY A 217 -18.28 12.95 -12.84
N SER A 218 -17.48 13.31 -13.84
CA SER A 218 -17.33 14.71 -14.29
C SER A 218 -18.64 15.30 -14.81
N TYR A 219 -19.46 14.52 -15.50
CA TYR A 219 -20.79 14.93 -15.92
C TYR A 219 -21.73 15.09 -14.74
N LEU A 220 -21.77 14.11 -13.83
CA LEU A 220 -22.70 14.11 -12.69
C LEU A 220 -22.47 15.29 -11.75
N PHE A 221 -21.21 15.63 -11.44
CA PHE A 221 -20.84 16.72 -10.52
C PHE A 221 -20.42 18.00 -11.24
N GLY A 222 -20.34 17.98 -12.58
CA GLY A 222 -20.00 19.14 -13.39
C GLY A 222 -21.02 20.28 -13.28
N ARG A 223 -20.68 21.44 -13.83
CA ARG A 223 -21.61 22.60 -13.87
C ARG A 223 -22.87 22.23 -14.63
N GLY A 224 -24.02 22.35 -13.97
CA GLY A 224 -25.32 21.92 -14.51
C GLY A 224 -25.57 20.43 -14.44
N GLY A 225 -24.68 19.65 -13.84
CA GLY A 225 -24.83 18.21 -13.65
C GLY A 225 -25.90 17.86 -12.60
N PRO A 226 -26.49 16.65 -12.69
CA PRO A 226 -27.64 16.27 -11.84
C PRO A 226 -27.28 16.07 -10.36
N LEU A 227 -26.00 15.90 -10.01
CA LEU A 227 -25.51 15.75 -8.65
C LEU A 227 -24.60 16.91 -8.22
N GLN A 228 -24.63 18.03 -8.97
CA GLN A 228 -23.92 19.23 -8.59
C GLN A 228 -24.51 19.83 -7.31
N ASN A 229 -23.66 20.44 -6.49
CA ASN A 229 -24.07 21.14 -5.27
C ASN A 229 -25.17 22.16 -5.53
N HIS A 230 -26.28 22.06 -4.77
CA HIS A 230 -27.43 22.88 -4.92
C HIS A 230 -27.22 24.32 -4.41
N ALA A 231 -26.37 24.48 -3.40
CA ALA A 231 -26.09 25.78 -2.78
C ALA A 231 -25.03 26.58 -3.56
N ASN A 232 -24.06 25.89 -4.21
CA ASN A 232 -22.99 26.55 -4.94
C ASN A 232 -22.84 26.00 -6.37
N LYS A 233 -23.58 26.56 -7.28
CA LYS A 233 -23.57 26.17 -8.70
C LYS A 233 -22.35 26.72 -9.49
N ALA A 234 -21.52 27.55 -8.87
CA ALA A 234 -20.34 28.12 -9.53
C ALA A 234 -19.18 27.11 -9.63
N VAL A 235 -19.15 26.14 -8.74
CA VAL A 235 -18.05 25.13 -8.62
C VAL A 235 -18.59 23.73 -8.92
N PRO A 236 -17.86 22.90 -9.67
CA PRO A 236 -18.23 21.51 -9.98
C PRO A 236 -17.90 20.60 -8.79
N ILE A 237 -18.72 20.67 -7.75
CA ILE A 237 -18.61 19.85 -6.53
C ILE A 237 -19.94 19.19 -6.20
N SER A 238 -19.94 18.16 -5.36
CA SER A 238 -21.13 17.53 -4.80
C SER A 238 -21.76 18.36 -3.69
N ASP A 239 -22.98 17.99 -3.26
CA ASP A 239 -23.50 18.43 -1.98
C ASP A 239 -22.63 17.91 -0.83
N ASP A 240 -22.62 18.64 0.29
CA ASP A 240 -21.87 18.25 1.48
C ASP A 240 -22.43 16.96 2.07
N VAL A 241 -21.51 16.07 2.46
CA VAL A 241 -21.87 14.85 3.17
C VAL A 241 -22.40 15.21 4.56
N ALA A 242 -23.57 14.67 4.91
CA ALA A 242 -24.20 14.90 6.19
C ALA A 242 -23.28 14.53 7.36
N PRO A 243 -23.34 15.25 8.49
CA PRO A 243 -22.50 14.94 9.66
C PRO A 243 -22.61 13.49 10.12
N GLY A 244 -23.81 12.90 10.01
CA GLY A 244 -24.06 11.49 10.34
C GLY A 244 -23.36 10.49 9.44
N ALA A 245 -23.00 10.84 8.20
CA ALA A 245 -22.28 9.96 7.26
C ALA A 245 -20.76 10.09 7.31
N LYS A 246 -20.23 11.08 8.05
CA LYS A 246 -18.79 11.30 8.13
C LYS A 246 -18.16 10.26 9.05
N LEU A 247 -17.07 9.64 8.58
CA LEU A 247 -16.25 8.79 9.44
C LEU A 247 -15.63 9.61 10.58
N ALA A 248 -15.57 9.03 11.77
CA ALA A 248 -14.98 9.69 12.92
C ALA A 248 -13.50 10.01 12.68
N ALA A 249 -13.11 11.23 13.01
CA ALA A 249 -11.72 11.65 13.00
C ALA A 249 -10.96 11.02 14.19
N ILE A 250 -9.74 10.54 13.95
CA ILE A 250 -8.93 9.90 14.99
C ILE A 250 -8.36 10.93 15.95
N TRP A 251 -8.02 12.14 15.45
CA TRP A 251 -7.56 13.24 16.31
C TRP A 251 -8.41 14.49 16.12
N GLY A 252 -8.69 15.10 17.26
CA GLY A 252 -9.56 16.27 17.33
C GLY A 252 -8.86 17.61 17.07
N ASN A 253 -7.65 17.66 16.51
CA ASN A 253 -6.98 18.92 16.23
C ASN A 253 -7.50 19.55 14.94
N PRO A 254 -8.14 20.75 14.97
CA PRO A 254 -8.72 21.37 13.78
C PRO A 254 -7.68 21.82 12.73
N HIS A 255 -6.40 21.92 13.10
CA HIS A 255 -5.31 22.23 12.17
C HIS A 255 -4.81 21.01 11.41
N LEU A 256 -5.16 19.79 11.85
CA LEU A 256 -4.87 18.57 11.14
C LEU A 256 -6.12 18.20 10.35
N GLN A 257 -6.01 18.08 9.04
CA GLN A 257 -7.08 17.42 8.29
C GLN A 257 -7.20 16.01 8.87
N ALA A 258 -8.30 15.78 9.55
CA ALA A 258 -8.44 14.65 10.45
C ALA A 258 -8.28 13.33 9.70
N LEU A 259 -7.31 12.52 10.12
CA LEU A 259 -7.23 11.13 9.71
C LEU A 259 -8.52 10.44 10.16
N HIS A 260 -9.26 9.90 9.19
CA HIS A 260 -10.54 9.25 9.45
C HIS A 260 -10.35 7.78 9.84
N SER A 261 -11.29 7.26 10.61
CA SER A 261 -11.36 5.83 10.98
C SER A 261 -11.44 4.87 9.78
N GLY A 262 -11.60 5.38 8.56
CA GLY A 262 -11.51 4.63 7.31
C GLY A 262 -10.20 3.87 7.10
N ILE A 263 -9.09 4.34 7.67
CA ILE A 263 -7.82 3.61 7.62
C ILE A 263 -7.93 2.25 8.31
N PHE A 264 -8.69 2.13 9.41
CA PHE A 264 -8.93 0.85 10.09
C PHE A 264 -9.79 -0.09 9.23
N VAL A 265 -10.70 0.45 8.41
CA VAL A 265 -11.46 -0.34 7.43
C VAL A 265 -10.51 -0.92 6.38
N ALA A 266 -9.56 -0.12 5.87
CA ALA A 266 -8.56 -0.60 4.91
C ALA A 266 -7.63 -1.66 5.52
N LEU A 267 -7.16 -1.45 6.75
CA LEU A 267 -6.34 -2.43 7.46
C LEU A 267 -7.13 -3.70 7.79
N GLY A 268 -8.40 -3.58 8.19
CA GLY A 268 -9.30 -4.71 8.40
C GLY A 268 -9.51 -5.51 7.10
N ALA A 269 -9.72 -4.83 5.98
CA ALA A 269 -9.79 -5.47 4.67
C ALA A 269 -8.50 -6.23 4.33
N LEU A 270 -7.34 -5.65 4.61
CA LEU A 270 -6.04 -6.31 4.41
C LEU A 270 -5.94 -7.63 5.19
N VAL A 271 -6.36 -7.63 6.46
CA VAL A 271 -6.36 -8.84 7.31
C VAL A 271 -7.33 -9.89 6.75
N VAL A 272 -8.55 -9.49 6.37
CA VAL A 272 -9.53 -10.39 5.76
C VAL A 272 -8.97 -11.01 4.47
N PHE A 273 -8.39 -10.20 3.59
CA PHE A 273 -7.78 -10.70 2.36
C PHE A 273 -6.60 -11.63 2.63
N TYR A 274 -5.76 -11.33 3.62
CA TYR A 274 -4.67 -12.22 4.02
C TYR A 274 -5.20 -13.59 4.44
N ILE A 275 -6.27 -13.64 5.25
CA ILE A 275 -6.89 -14.90 5.70
C ILE A 275 -7.54 -15.66 4.54
N VAL A 276 -8.22 -14.94 3.63
CA VAL A 276 -8.95 -15.58 2.50
C VAL A 276 -7.99 -16.11 1.43
N LEU A 277 -6.82 -15.46 1.26
CA LEU A 277 -5.85 -15.83 0.22
C LEU A 277 -4.76 -16.81 0.69
N ASN A 278 -4.66 -17.09 1.98
CA ASN A 278 -3.79 -18.14 2.55
C ASN A 278 -4.56 -19.43 2.80
#